data_8f45673c78eddc0e56c14fee4cb39517
#
_entry.id   8f45673c78eddc0e56c14fee4cb39517
#
_cell.length_a   1.000
_cell.length_b   1.000
_cell.length_c   1.000
_cell.angle_alpha   90.00
_cell.angle_beta   90.00
_cell.angle_gamma   90.00
#
_symmetry.space_group_name_H-M   'P 1'
#
loop_
_entity.id
_entity.type
_entity.pdbx_description
1 polymer ?
#
loop_
_entity_poly.entity_id
_entity_poly.type
_entity_poly.pdbx_seq_one_letter_code
_entity_poly.pdbx_strand_id
1 'polypeptide(L)' 'MATKVKEVVLGSGKVKFFNQIQGYGFISTTTDPAVDYFFHYTAMVDKVQKDDLVTFELEEGQRGMKATNVKLKV' A
#
# COMPACT_ATOMS: atom_id res chain seq x y z
N MET A 1 21.86 -7.13 22.83
CA MET A 1 20.45 -7.22 22.58
C MET A 1 20.14 -6.82 21.14
N ALA A 2 19.76 -7.77 20.35
CA ALA A 2 19.50 -7.48 18.97
C ALA A 2 18.11 -6.89 18.84
N THR A 3 18.05 -5.63 18.58
CA THR A 3 16.80 -5.02 18.24
C THR A 3 16.52 -5.39 16.82
N LYS A 4 15.51 -6.17 16.62
CA LYS A 4 15.10 -6.49 15.29
C LYS A 4 14.49 -5.23 14.68
N VAL A 5 15.28 -4.55 13.91
CA VAL A 5 14.76 -3.39 13.19
C VAL A 5 13.97 -3.93 12.02
N LYS A 6 12.67 -3.74 12.08
CA LYS A 6 11.83 -4.11 10.98
C LYS A 6 12.10 -3.14 9.85
N GLU A 7 12.63 -3.66 8.76
CA GLU A 7 12.88 -2.82 7.61
C GLU A 7 11.55 -2.37 7.03
N VAL A 8 11.35 -1.07 7.06
CA VAL A 8 10.16 -0.48 6.43
C VAL A 8 10.57 0.02 5.07
N VAL A 9 9.96 -0.55 4.04
CA VAL A 9 10.20 -0.13 2.67
C VAL A 9 9.09 0.84 2.30
N LEU A 10 9.46 2.06 1.99
CA LEU A 10 8.50 3.06 1.54
C LEU A 10 8.33 2.96 0.04
N GLY A 11 7.10 3.04 -0.40
CA GLY A 11 6.79 3.00 -1.82
C GLY A 11 5.81 4.08 -2.20
N SER A 12 5.67 4.28 -3.48
CA SER A 12 4.66 5.17 -4.02
C SER A 12 4.03 4.52 -5.23
N GLY A 13 2.78 4.88 -5.48
CA GLY A 13 2.06 4.33 -6.58
C GLY A 13 0.72 5.00 -6.77
N LYS A 14 -0.11 4.36 -7.55
CA LYS A 14 -1.42 4.86 -7.90
C LYS A 14 -2.44 3.79 -7.55
N VAL A 15 -3.54 4.20 -6.94
CA VAL A 15 -4.60 3.26 -6.60
C VAL A 15 -5.21 2.74 -7.89
N LYS A 16 -5.04 1.46 -8.12
CA LYS A 16 -5.56 0.80 -9.32
C LYS A 16 -7.05 0.54 -9.18
N PHE A 17 -7.47 0.22 -7.96
CA PHE A 17 -8.83 -0.20 -7.72
C PHE A 17 -9.07 -0.22 -6.22
N PHE A 18 -10.27 0.15 -5.80
CA PHE A 18 -10.67 0.07 -4.40
C PHE A 18 -12.13 -0.30 -4.32
N ASN A 19 -12.41 -1.37 -3.59
CA ASN A 19 -13.77 -1.85 -3.37
C ASN A 19 -14.23 -1.43 -1.98
N GLN A 20 -15.08 -0.43 -1.92
CA GLN A 20 -15.56 0.12 -0.64
C GLN A 20 -16.43 -0.87 0.12
N ILE A 21 -17.12 -1.75 -0.60
CA ILE A 21 -18.03 -2.69 0.03
C ILE A 21 -17.25 -3.76 0.77
N GLN A 22 -16.24 -4.30 0.13
CA GLN A 22 -15.40 -5.34 0.74
C GLN A 22 -14.22 -4.79 1.50
N GLY A 23 -13.90 -3.52 1.31
CA GLY A 23 -12.89 -2.83 2.10
C GLY A 23 -11.46 -3.19 1.75
N TYR A 24 -11.16 -3.36 0.47
CA TYR A 24 -9.80 -3.63 0.03
C TYR A 24 -9.55 -3.05 -1.35
N GLY A 25 -8.29 -2.97 -1.71
CA GLY A 25 -7.91 -2.49 -3.03
C GLY A 25 -6.50 -2.89 -3.39
N PHE A 26 -6.05 -2.39 -4.52
CA PHE A 26 -4.71 -2.63 -5.03
C PHE A 26 -4.08 -1.32 -5.43
N ILE A 27 -2.79 -1.20 -5.13
CA ILE A 27 -1.97 -0.07 -5.54
C ILE A 27 -0.96 -0.60 -6.54
N SER A 28 -0.89 0.07 -7.69
CA SER A 28 0.11 -0.26 -8.70
C SER A 28 1.28 0.70 -8.56
N THR A 29 2.48 0.16 -8.43
CA THR A 29 3.66 1.01 -8.27
C THR A 29 3.94 1.78 -9.55
N THR A 30 4.71 2.86 -9.41
CA THR A 30 5.12 3.65 -10.57
C THR A 30 6.44 3.17 -11.16
N THR A 31 6.91 2.03 -10.70
CA THR A 31 8.14 1.42 -11.19
C THR A 31 7.91 0.67 -12.50
N ASP A 32 8.99 0.29 -13.17
CA ASP A 32 8.94 -0.47 -14.40
C ASP A 32 9.78 -1.74 -14.22
N PRO A 33 9.14 -2.93 -14.18
CA PRO A 33 7.71 -3.16 -14.32
C PRO A 33 6.93 -2.75 -13.09
N ALA A 34 5.67 -2.36 -13.30
CA ALA A 34 4.78 -2.02 -12.21
C ALA A 34 4.40 -3.29 -11.42
N VAL A 35 4.28 -3.14 -10.12
CA VAL A 35 3.89 -4.23 -9.23
C VAL A 35 2.63 -3.80 -8.49
N ASP A 36 1.68 -4.71 -8.37
CA ASP A 36 0.45 -4.46 -7.65
C ASP A 36 0.58 -4.97 -6.23
N TYR A 37 0.16 -4.14 -5.27
CA TYR A 37 0.16 -4.53 -3.86
C TYR A 37 -1.24 -4.41 -3.31
N PHE A 38 -1.64 -5.41 -2.55
CA PHE A 38 -2.91 -5.43 -1.85
C PHE A 38 -2.86 -4.49 -0.66
N PHE A 39 -3.97 -3.79 -0.40
CA PHE A 39 -4.13 -3.07 0.85
C PHE A 39 -5.57 -3.20 1.34
N HIS A 40 -5.73 -3.23 2.66
CA HIS A 40 -7.02 -3.28 3.31
C HIS A 40 -7.41 -1.88 3.77
N TYR A 41 -8.71 -1.60 3.87
CA TYR A 41 -9.14 -0.25 4.25
C TYR A 41 -8.59 0.17 5.62
N THR A 42 -8.32 -0.79 6.51
CA THR A 42 -7.73 -0.48 7.81
C THR A 42 -6.28 0.00 7.70
N ALA A 43 -5.65 -0.21 6.56
CA ALA A 43 -4.30 0.28 6.31
C ALA A 43 -4.28 1.68 5.72
N MET A 44 -5.43 2.27 5.46
CA MET A 44 -5.51 3.61 4.91
C MET A 44 -5.44 4.64 6.02
N VAL A 45 -4.47 5.53 5.93
CA VAL A 45 -4.40 6.69 6.82
C VAL A 45 -5.30 7.79 6.28
N ASP A 46 -5.25 7.99 4.98
CA ASP A 46 -6.11 8.94 4.29
C ASP A 46 -7.11 8.19 3.43
N LYS A 47 -8.26 8.80 3.22
CA LYS A 47 -9.26 8.22 2.34
C LYS A 47 -8.79 8.39 0.89
N VAL A 48 -8.60 7.27 0.20
CA VAL A 48 -8.11 7.26 -1.17
C VAL A 48 -9.13 6.65 -2.11
N GLN A 49 -9.02 6.98 -3.36
CA GLN A 49 -9.91 6.49 -4.40
C GLN A 49 -9.08 6.02 -5.59
N LYS A 50 -9.76 5.38 -6.53
CA LYS A 50 -9.12 4.95 -7.77
C LYS A 50 -8.40 6.14 -8.43
N ASP A 51 -7.21 5.86 -8.92
CA ASP A 51 -6.36 6.81 -9.63
C ASP A 51 -5.69 7.86 -8.75
N ASP A 52 -5.88 7.80 -7.44
CA ASP A 52 -5.16 8.69 -6.53
C ASP A 52 -3.70 8.28 -6.43
N LEU A 53 -2.82 9.25 -6.42
CA LEU A 53 -1.41 9.00 -6.13
C LEU A 53 -1.24 8.89 -4.63
N VAL A 54 -0.55 7.84 -4.21
CA VAL A 54 -0.42 7.52 -2.79
C VAL A 54 1.02 7.13 -2.47
N THR A 55 1.36 7.27 -1.21
CA THR A 55 2.56 6.68 -0.63
C THR A 55 2.13 5.63 0.38
N PHE A 56 2.95 4.65 0.58
CA PHE A 56 2.62 3.54 1.48
C PHE A 56 3.89 2.88 1.97
N GLU A 57 3.73 2.05 2.99
CA GLU A 57 4.80 1.21 3.50
C GLU A 57 4.51 -0.22 3.10
N LEU A 58 5.55 -0.97 2.81
CA LEU A 58 5.41 -2.37 2.48
C LEU A 58 5.68 -3.21 3.72
N GLU A 59 4.82 -4.18 3.96
CA GLU A 59 4.94 -5.08 5.08
C GLU A 59 4.77 -6.51 4.59
N GLU A 60 5.62 -7.38 5.07
CA GLU A 60 5.53 -8.79 4.73
C GLU A 60 4.37 -9.43 5.48
N GLY A 61 3.46 -10.03 4.75
CA GLY A 61 2.33 -10.75 5.30
C GLY A 61 2.41 -12.24 4.99
N GLN A 62 1.42 -12.98 5.43
CA GLN A 62 1.39 -14.42 5.22
C GLN A 62 1.28 -14.78 3.74
N ARG A 63 0.68 -13.92 2.95
CA ARG A 63 0.46 -14.16 1.53
C ARG A 63 1.35 -13.32 0.63
N GLY A 64 2.40 -12.75 1.21
CA GLY A 64 3.29 -11.89 0.48
C GLY A 64 3.25 -10.47 0.99
N MET A 65 3.81 -9.55 0.22
CA MET A 65 3.89 -8.16 0.62
C MET A 65 2.54 -7.48 0.49
N LYS A 66 2.24 -6.60 1.43
CA LYS A 66 1.03 -5.79 1.39
C LYS A 66 1.38 -4.35 1.72
N ALA A 67 0.53 -3.43 1.29
CA ALA A 67 0.73 -2.02 1.57
C ALA A 67 0.03 -1.66 2.87
N THR A 68 0.72 -0.87 3.69
CA THR A 68 0.17 -0.34 4.94
C THR A 68 0.43 1.15 5.01
N ASN A 69 -0.23 1.84 5.93
CA ASN A 69 -0.08 3.30 6.11
C ASN A 69 -0.21 4.03 4.78
N VAL A 70 -1.27 3.70 4.06
CA VAL A 70 -1.53 4.29 2.74
C VAL A 70 -1.99 5.72 2.92
N LYS A 71 -1.28 6.66 2.32
CA LYS A 71 -1.56 8.09 2.43
C LYS A 71 -1.60 8.72 1.06
N LEU A 72 -2.38 9.76 0.93
CA LEU A 72 -2.37 10.55 -0.28
C LEU A 72 -1.01 11.21 -0.44
N LYS A 73 -0.50 11.17 -1.66
CA LYS A 73 0.76 11.84 -1.97
C LYS A 73 0.49 13.33 -2.13
N VAL A 74 1.21 14.09 -1.36
CA VAL A 74 1.09 15.57 -1.39
C VAL A 74 2.14 16.15 -2.30
#